data_b497f978f6e77ff12ec6ebe08d2e1c77
#
_entry.id   b497f978f6e77ff12ec6ebe08d2e1c77
#
_cell.length_a   1.000
_cell.length_b   1.000
_cell.length_c   1.000
_cell.angle_alpha   90.00
_cell.angle_beta   90.00
_cell.angle_gamma   90.00
#
_symmetry.space_group_name_H-M   'P 1'
#
loop_
_entity.id
_entity.type
_entity.pdbx_description
1 polymer ?
#
loop_
_entity_poly.entity_id
_entity_poly.type
_entity_poly.pdbx_seq_one_letter_code
_entity_poly.pdbx_strand_id
1 'polypeptide(L)'
;MEKLKPKVMALSFGIVGGLISLACLLFVALSPLEAVIKVSNSFMHGIDISTIAVKDTNFADSLLGFVIVVLGSVAVGYIFAISYNWLNEKIE
;
A
#
# COMPACT_ATOMS: atom_id res chain seq x y z
N MET A 1 22.11 16.73 8.19
CA MET A 1 21.54 15.47 7.72
C MET A 1 21.76 15.28 6.24
N GLU A 2 21.97 14.05 5.84
CA GLU A 2 22.18 13.77 4.43
C GLU A 2 20.86 13.83 3.65
N LYS A 3 20.98 14.25 2.40
CA LYS A 3 19.81 14.25 1.52
C LYS A 3 19.46 12.84 1.09
N LEU A 4 18.17 12.58 0.96
CA LEU A 4 17.68 11.33 0.41
C LEU A 4 17.71 11.38 -1.11
N LYS A 5 18.10 10.28 -1.72
CA LYS A 5 18.07 10.15 -3.18
C LYS A 5 16.65 9.76 -3.60
N PRO A 6 15.94 10.60 -4.37
CA PRO A 6 14.55 10.30 -4.72
C PRO A 6 14.35 8.96 -5.41
N LYS A 7 15.26 8.57 -6.30
CA LYS A 7 15.15 7.30 -6.99
C LYS A 7 15.28 6.11 -6.04
N VAL A 8 16.22 6.19 -5.10
CA VAL A 8 16.42 5.12 -4.13
C VAL A 8 15.21 4.99 -3.21
N MET A 9 14.72 6.12 -2.72
CA MET A 9 13.53 6.12 -1.86
C MET A 9 12.28 5.64 -2.60
N ALA A 10 12.12 6.06 -3.86
CA ALA A 10 10.99 5.62 -4.67
C ALA A 10 11.00 4.09 -4.85
N LEU A 11 12.15 3.54 -5.22
CA LEU A 11 12.27 2.09 -5.40
C LEU A 11 12.12 1.33 -4.09
N SER A 12 12.66 1.87 -3.01
CA SER A 12 12.52 1.25 -1.68
C SER A 12 11.06 1.19 -1.25
N PHE A 13 10.32 2.26 -1.42
CA PHE A 13 8.89 2.29 -1.10
C PHE A 13 8.09 1.35 -2.01
N GLY A 14 8.48 1.25 -3.28
CA GLY A 14 7.87 0.31 -4.19
C GLY A 14 8.03 -1.14 -3.74
N ILE A 15 9.24 -1.51 -3.29
CA ILE A 15 9.51 -2.85 -2.78
C ILE A 15 8.69 -3.12 -1.52
N VAL A 16 8.70 -2.19 -0.58
CA VAL A 16 7.95 -2.35 0.68
C VAL A 16 6.45 -2.43 0.39
N GLY A 17 5.94 -1.55 -0.46
CA GLY A 17 4.53 -1.57 -0.86
C GLY A 17 4.13 -2.89 -1.51
N GLY A 18 5.00 -3.41 -2.38
CA GLY A 18 4.77 -4.71 -3.01
C GLY A 18 4.71 -5.84 -2.01
N LEU A 19 5.63 -5.86 -1.04
CA LEU A 19 5.64 -6.88 0.01
C LEU A 19 4.38 -6.80 0.88
N ILE A 20 3.95 -5.59 1.24
CA ILE A 20 2.72 -5.40 2.01
C ILE A 20 1.52 -5.88 1.21
N SER A 21 1.47 -5.56 -0.07
CA SER A 21 0.37 -5.99 -0.95
C SER A 21 0.30 -7.51 -1.05
N LEU A 22 1.45 -8.19 -1.19
CA LEU A 22 1.48 -9.64 -1.20
C LEU A 22 1.00 -10.23 0.13
N ALA A 23 1.40 -9.63 1.24
CA ALA A 23 0.96 -10.08 2.56
C ALA A 23 -0.56 -9.94 2.71
N CYS A 24 -1.13 -8.83 2.25
CA CYS A 24 -2.57 -8.61 2.27
C CYS A 24 -3.30 -9.64 1.39
N LEU A 25 -2.74 -9.92 0.22
CA LEU A 25 -3.32 -10.90 -0.70
C LEU A 25 -3.35 -12.29 -0.09
N LEU A 26 -2.25 -12.70 0.56
CA LEU A 26 -2.19 -13.96 1.26
C LEU A 26 -3.18 -14.00 2.43
N PHE A 27 -3.29 -12.90 3.16
CA PHE A 27 -4.25 -12.81 4.27
C PHE A 27 -5.68 -13.06 3.76
N VAL A 28 -6.08 -12.40 2.68
CA VAL A 28 -7.42 -12.57 2.10
C VAL A 28 -7.61 -14.00 1.61
N ALA A 29 -6.60 -14.57 0.95
CA ALA A 29 -6.71 -15.91 0.38
C ALA A 29 -6.83 -17.00 1.46
N LEU A 30 -6.13 -16.83 2.59
CA LEU A 30 -6.07 -17.85 3.64
C LEU A 30 -7.08 -17.63 4.76
N SER A 31 -7.70 -16.46 4.85
CA SER A 31 -8.62 -16.13 5.93
C SER A 31 -10.07 -16.30 5.51
N PRO A 32 -10.98 -16.63 6.48
CA PRO A 32 -12.42 -16.63 6.20
C PRO A 32 -12.89 -15.23 5.80
N LEU A 33 -13.94 -15.18 4.97
CA LEU A 33 -14.51 -13.91 4.52
C LEU A 33 -14.91 -13.01 5.70
N GLU A 34 -15.44 -13.61 6.77
CA GLU A 34 -15.85 -12.87 7.96
C GLU A 34 -14.69 -12.11 8.60
N ALA A 35 -13.51 -12.74 8.68
CA ALA A 35 -12.32 -12.10 9.23
C ALA A 35 -11.86 -10.95 8.34
N VAL A 36 -11.91 -11.14 7.02
CA VAL A 36 -11.53 -10.11 6.05
C VAL A 36 -12.47 -8.90 6.18
N ILE A 37 -13.78 -9.14 6.28
CA ILE A 37 -14.78 -8.09 6.46
C ILE A 37 -14.51 -7.31 7.74
N LYS A 38 -14.25 -8.00 8.84
CA LYS A 38 -14.03 -7.37 10.14
C LYS A 38 -12.80 -6.45 10.10
N VAL A 39 -11.70 -6.93 9.54
CA VAL A 39 -10.48 -6.12 9.42
C VAL A 39 -10.70 -4.95 8.48
N SER A 40 -11.34 -5.20 7.34
CA SER A 40 -11.61 -4.14 6.37
C SER A 40 -12.50 -3.04 6.95
N ASN A 41 -13.55 -3.43 7.67
CA ASN A 41 -14.45 -2.45 8.32
C ASN A 41 -13.69 -1.59 9.32
N SER A 42 -12.68 -2.15 10.00
CA SER A 42 -11.86 -1.40 10.95
C SER A 42 -11.09 -0.27 10.27
N PHE A 43 -10.68 -0.46 9.02
CA PHE A 43 -9.96 0.55 8.25
C PHE A 43 -10.85 1.53 7.50
N MET A 44 -12.14 1.21 7.34
CA MET A 44 -13.01 1.98 6.44
C MET A 44 -13.74 3.14 7.12
N HIS A 45 -13.35 3.46 8.34
CA HIS A 45 -13.85 4.66 9.04
C HIS A 45 -15.37 4.75 9.13
N GLY A 46 -16.01 3.65 9.56
CA GLY A 46 -17.45 3.61 9.77
C GLY A 46 -18.26 3.06 8.61
N ILE A 47 -17.61 2.62 7.56
CA ILE A 47 -18.29 1.99 6.43
C ILE A 47 -18.30 0.47 6.65
N ASP A 48 -19.48 -0.12 6.51
CA ASP A 48 -19.65 -1.58 6.63
C ASP A 48 -19.78 -2.18 5.25
N ILE A 49 -18.85 -3.06 4.89
CA ILE A 49 -18.83 -3.72 3.58
C ILE A 49 -19.41 -5.13 3.60
N SER A 50 -20.00 -5.55 4.73
CA SER A 50 -20.45 -6.94 4.91
C SER A 50 -21.50 -7.37 3.87
N THR A 51 -22.30 -6.43 3.36
CA THR A 51 -23.36 -6.72 2.39
C THR A 51 -22.85 -6.80 0.95
N ILE A 52 -21.67 -6.28 0.66
CA ILE A 52 -21.11 -6.22 -0.69
C ILE A 52 -19.82 -7.02 -0.84
N ALA A 53 -19.24 -7.48 0.27
CA ALA A 53 -17.95 -8.16 0.22
C ALA A 53 -18.10 -9.57 -0.35
N VAL A 54 -17.31 -9.86 -1.36
CA VAL A 54 -17.22 -11.18 -1.99
C VAL A 54 -15.76 -11.48 -2.23
N LYS A 55 -15.33 -12.71 -1.92
CA LYS A 55 -13.97 -13.12 -2.26
C LYS A 55 -13.86 -13.26 -3.77
N ASP A 56 -13.03 -12.44 -4.36
CA ASP A 56 -12.72 -12.52 -5.78
C ASP A 56 -11.31 -13.10 -5.92
N THR A 57 -11.25 -14.28 -6.52
CA THR A 57 -9.98 -14.96 -6.77
C THR A 57 -9.47 -14.75 -8.18
N ASN A 58 -10.01 -13.78 -8.91
CA ASN A 58 -9.58 -13.47 -10.26
C ASN A 58 -8.13 -12.96 -10.22
N PHE A 59 -7.25 -13.74 -10.84
CA PHE A 59 -5.82 -13.42 -10.87
C PHE A 59 -5.54 -12.09 -11.55
N ALA A 60 -6.28 -11.79 -12.64
CA ALA A 60 -6.07 -10.55 -13.38
C ALA A 60 -6.36 -9.32 -12.52
N ASP A 61 -7.45 -9.34 -11.76
CA ASP A 61 -7.81 -8.23 -10.87
C ASP A 61 -6.81 -8.09 -9.72
N SER A 62 -6.36 -9.22 -9.17
CA SER A 62 -5.36 -9.23 -8.10
C SER A 62 -4.03 -8.66 -8.58
N LEU A 63 -3.63 -9.02 -9.80
CA LEU A 63 -2.41 -8.53 -10.41
C LEU A 63 -2.50 -7.03 -10.67
N LEU A 64 -3.64 -6.56 -11.17
CA LEU A 64 -3.87 -5.13 -11.40
C LEU A 64 -3.76 -4.35 -10.10
N GLY A 65 -4.39 -4.83 -9.03
CA GLY A 65 -4.30 -4.19 -7.73
C GLY A 65 -2.88 -4.14 -7.20
N PHE A 66 -2.12 -5.22 -7.37
CA PHE A 66 -0.70 -5.28 -6.98
C PHE A 66 0.10 -4.21 -7.72
N VAL A 67 -0.08 -4.11 -9.03
CA VAL A 67 0.65 -3.13 -9.85
C VAL A 67 0.30 -1.71 -9.41
N ILE A 68 -0.99 -1.43 -9.16
CA ILE A 68 -1.41 -0.10 -8.71
C ILE A 68 -0.75 0.25 -7.38
N VAL A 69 -0.71 -0.67 -6.43
CA VAL A 69 -0.09 -0.44 -5.12
C VAL A 69 1.41 -0.18 -5.26
N VAL A 70 2.10 -0.95 -6.09
CA VAL A 70 3.54 -0.77 -6.30
C VAL A 70 3.82 0.59 -6.92
N LEU A 71 3.08 0.97 -7.97
CA LEU A 71 3.26 2.26 -8.62
C LEU A 71 2.93 3.42 -7.68
N GLY A 72 1.86 3.29 -6.91
CA GLY A 72 1.50 4.29 -5.92
C GLY A 72 2.56 4.44 -4.84
N SER A 73 3.14 3.32 -4.39
CA SER A 73 4.21 3.33 -3.38
C SER A 73 5.47 3.99 -3.92
N VAL A 74 5.81 3.74 -5.17
CA VAL A 74 6.95 4.39 -5.82
C VAL A 74 6.75 5.90 -5.85
N ALA A 75 5.55 6.35 -6.24
CA ALA A 75 5.23 7.78 -6.27
C ALA A 75 5.31 8.39 -4.87
N VAL A 76 4.77 7.72 -3.86
CA VAL A 76 4.83 8.18 -2.47
C VAL A 76 6.27 8.29 -1.99
N GLY A 77 7.11 7.31 -2.30
CA GLY A 77 8.51 7.35 -1.92
C GLY A 77 9.26 8.51 -2.55
N TYR A 78 8.98 8.78 -3.81
CA TYR A 78 9.60 9.91 -4.51
C TYR A 78 9.19 11.24 -3.87
N ILE A 79 7.89 11.41 -3.63
CA ILE A 79 7.36 12.61 -2.96
C ILE A 79 7.93 12.74 -1.56
N PHE A 80 8.02 11.63 -0.83
CA PHE A 80 8.59 11.62 0.52
C PHE A 80 10.03 12.15 0.51
N ALA A 81 10.84 11.67 -0.42
CA ALA A 81 12.24 12.09 -0.50
C ALA A 81 12.36 13.58 -0.80
N ILE A 82 11.55 14.09 -1.73
CA ILE A 82 11.55 15.51 -2.06
C ILE A 82 11.13 16.35 -0.87
N SER A 83 10.06 15.94 -0.20
CA SER A 83 9.55 16.64 0.98
C SER A 83 10.58 16.63 2.12
N TYR A 84 11.20 15.48 2.36
CA TYR A 84 12.24 15.36 3.38
C TYR A 84 13.41 16.31 3.10
N ASN A 85 13.90 16.31 1.86
CA ASN A 85 15.03 17.15 1.49
C ASN A 85 14.69 18.63 1.61
N TRP A 86 13.48 19.02 1.20
CA TRP A 86 13.02 20.39 1.30
C TRP A 86 12.95 20.84 2.77
N LEU A 87 12.34 20.03 3.62
CA LEU A 87 12.23 20.34 5.05
C LEU A 87 13.61 20.38 5.70
N ASN A 88 14.49 19.47 5.33
CA ASN A 88 15.85 19.43 5.86
C ASN A 88 16.60 20.73 5.60
N GLU A 89 16.47 21.27 4.38
CA GLU A 89 17.08 22.56 4.03
C GLU A 89 16.47 23.72 4.79
N LYS A 90 15.15 23.70 5.01
CA LYS A 90 14.44 24.82 5.63
C LYS A 90 14.63 24.84 7.15
N ILE A 91 14.72 23.68 7.78
CA ILE A 91 14.79 23.59 9.25
C ILE A 91 16.21 23.68 9.75
N GLU A 92 17.18 23.13 9.01
CA GLU A 92 18.60 23.23 9.35
C GLU A 92 19.18 24.55 8.88
#